data_1178fd9d1ebdc314e769fbbd46095a9a
#
_entry.id   1178fd9d1ebdc314e769fbbd46095a9a
#
_cell.length_a   1.000
_cell.length_b   1.000
_cell.length_c   1.000
_cell.angle_alpha   90.00
_cell.angle_beta   90.00
_cell.angle_gamma   90.00
#
_symmetry.space_group_name_H-M   'P 1'
#
loop_
_entity.id
_entity.type
_entity.pdbx_description
1 polymer ?
#
loop_
_entity_poly.entity_id
_entity_poly.type
_entity_poly.pdbx_seq_one_letter_code
_entity_poly.pdbx_strand_id
1 'polypeptide(L)'
;MYCAGLGLRLLGCFNDHAGFDGVMLGTANGSYHFEFTHCRTHPVAPVSTPEDVIVFYIPIASEWQKTCANMLVAGFQPVTSFNPYWDIQGRTFEDFDGYRVVLQNGRWQNT
;
A
#
# COMPACT_ATOMS: atom_id res chain seq x y z
N MET A 1 -3.76 -7.86 -3.89
CA MET A 1 -3.05 -6.64 -4.37
C MET A 1 -1.80 -6.35 -3.53
N TYR A 2 -1.96 -6.13 -2.24
CA TYR A 2 -0.85 -5.69 -1.39
C TYR A 2 0.21 -6.75 -1.18
N CYS A 3 -0.15 -8.01 -1.05
CA CYS A 3 0.83 -9.10 -0.95
C CYS A 3 1.63 -9.23 -2.24
N ALA A 4 0.96 -9.32 -3.38
CA ALA A 4 1.62 -9.50 -4.67
C ALA A 4 2.41 -8.26 -5.10
N GLY A 5 1.85 -7.06 -4.87
CA GLY A 5 2.48 -5.81 -5.28
C GLY A 5 3.66 -5.42 -4.41
N LEU A 6 3.47 -5.39 -3.11
CA LEU A 6 4.48 -4.90 -2.15
C LEU A 6 5.31 -6.02 -1.52
N GLY A 7 5.00 -7.28 -1.81
CA GLY A 7 5.70 -8.40 -1.21
C GLY A 7 5.35 -8.61 0.27
N LEU A 8 4.21 -8.11 0.71
CA LEU A 8 3.74 -8.33 2.07
C LEU A 8 3.24 -9.75 2.25
N ARG A 9 3.32 -10.25 3.48
CA ARG A 9 2.90 -11.59 3.85
C ARG A 9 1.65 -11.52 4.72
N LEU A 10 0.78 -12.52 4.58
CA LEU A 10 -0.33 -12.69 5.48
C LEU A 10 0.19 -13.13 6.84
N LEU A 11 0.05 -12.28 7.85
CA LEU A 11 0.51 -12.56 9.21
C LEU A 11 -0.59 -13.17 10.05
N GLY A 12 -1.84 -12.89 9.76
CA GLY A 12 -2.98 -13.40 10.48
C GLY A 12 -4.29 -12.90 9.87
N CYS A 13 -5.38 -13.49 10.31
CA CYS A 13 -6.70 -13.02 9.90
C CYS A 13 -7.71 -13.36 11.00
N PHE A 14 -8.85 -12.70 10.94
CA PHE A 14 -9.99 -13.03 11.80
C PHE A 14 -11.28 -12.88 11.01
N ASN A 15 -12.27 -13.71 11.38
CA ASN A 15 -13.58 -13.71 10.76
C ASN A 15 -14.63 -13.50 11.83
N ASP A 16 -15.53 -12.57 11.59
CA ASP A 16 -16.68 -12.31 12.46
C ASP A 16 -16.30 -12.11 13.94
N HIS A 17 -15.24 -11.36 14.17
CA HIS A 17 -14.89 -10.93 15.53
C HIS A 17 -15.69 -9.68 15.85
N ALA A 18 -16.75 -9.84 16.64
CA ALA A 18 -17.70 -8.78 16.96
C ALA A 18 -18.26 -8.08 15.70
N GLY A 19 -18.50 -8.86 14.62
CA GLY A 19 -19.04 -8.34 13.36
C GLY A 19 -18.01 -7.84 12.38
N PHE A 20 -16.72 -7.99 12.67
CA PHE A 20 -15.64 -7.56 11.78
C PHE A 20 -14.85 -8.74 11.24
N ASP A 21 -14.48 -8.63 9.98
CA ASP A 21 -13.47 -9.48 9.33
C ASP A 21 -12.19 -8.66 9.16
N GLY A 22 -11.04 -9.32 9.18
CA GLY A 22 -9.79 -8.60 8.99
C GLY A 22 -8.64 -9.50 8.58
N VAL A 23 -7.66 -8.89 7.93
CA VAL A 23 -6.38 -9.51 7.60
C VAL A 23 -5.26 -8.59 8.04
N MET A 24 -4.18 -9.18 8.56
CA MET A 24 -2.97 -8.48 8.94
C MET A 24 -1.87 -8.84 7.95
N LEU A 25 -1.32 -7.83 7.28
CA LEU A 25 -0.27 -7.98 6.28
C LEU A 25 1.00 -7.24 6.73
N GLY A 26 2.14 -7.85 6.53
CA GLY A 26 3.41 -7.23 6.89
C GLY A 26 4.59 -8.08 6.48
N THR A 27 5.74 -7.81 7.10
CA THR A 27 6.94 -8.62 6.94
C THR A 27 7.15 -9.49 8.16
N ALA A 28 7.85 -10.63 7.99
CA ALA A 28 8.06 -11.59 9.08
C ALA A 28 8.77 -10.97 10.29
N ASN A 29 9.67 -10.02 10.06
CA ASN A 29 10.46 -9.37 11.10
C ASN A 29 10.11 -7.89 11.27
N GLY A 30 9.00 -7.45 10.72
CA GLY A 30 8.57 -6.05 10.81
C GLY A 30 8.08 -5.70 12.22
N SER A 31 8.32 -4.46 12.61
CA SER A 31 7.84 -3.92 13.88
C SER A 31 6.41 -3.36 13.78
N TYR A 32 5.82 -3.43 12.59
CA TYR A 32 4.45 -2.96 12.33
C TYR A 32 3.79 -3.85 11.28
N HIS A 33 2.48 -3.74 11.18
CA HIS A 33 1.72 -4.42 10.13
C HIS A 33 0.55 -3.52 9.69
N PHE A 34 -0.07 -3.87 8.58
CA PHE A 34 -1.28 -3.23 8.10
C PHE A 34 -2.47 -4.15 8.38
N GLU A 35 -3.55 -3.58 8.88
CA GLU A 35 -4.79 -4.29 9.04
C GLU A 35 -5.81 -3.77 8.04
N PHE A 36 -6.41 -4.69 7.29
CA PHE A 36 -7.52 -4.40 6.38
C PHE A 36 -8.76 -5.03 6.99
N THR A 37 -9.74 -4.21 7.32
CA THR A 37 -10.93 -4.65 8.05
C THR A 37 -12.21 -4.36 7.27
N HIS A 38 -13.21 -5.18 7.51
CA HIS A 38 -14.54 -5.03 6.92
C HIS A 38 -15.59 -5.27 8.00
N CYS A 39 -16.52 -4.33 8.15
CA CYS A 39 -17.65 -4.49 9.06
C CYS A 39 -18.81 -5.12 8.31
N ARG A 40 -19.26 -6.30 8.75
CA ARG A 40 -20.32 -7.05 8.06
C ARG A 40 -21.66 -6.35 8.07
N THR A 41 -21.97 -5.63 9.14
CA THR A 41 -23.29 -5.04 9.36
C THR A 41 -23.36 -3.56 8.96
N HIS A 42 -22.22 -2.88 8.87
CA HIS A 42 -22.16 -1.45 8.54
C HIS A 42 -21.04 -1.20 7.53
N PRO A 43 -21.25 -1.55 6.25
CA PRO A 43 -20.23 -1.28 5.23
C PRO A 43 -19.92 0.21 5.18
N VAL A 44 -18.65 0.53 5.16
CA VAL A 44 -18.16 1.92 5.09
C VAL A 44 -17.53 2.13 3.73
N ALA A 45 -17.94 3.21 3.05
CA ALA A 45 -17.32 3.58 1.78
C ALA A 45 -15.90 4.11 2.01
N PRO A 46 -14.95 3.83 1.09
CA PRO A 46 -13.64 4.46 1.14
C PRO A 46 -13.76 5.98 1.08
N VAL A 47 -12.97 6.67 1.91
CA VAL A 47 -13.00 8.15 1.99
C VAL A 47 -11.63 8.77 1.76
N SER A 48 -10.72 8.06 1.10
CA SER A 48 -9.41 8.60 0.78
C SER A 48 -9.51 9.75 -0.22
N THR A 49 -8.56 10.68 -0.13
CA THR A 49 -8.39 11.75 -1.12
C THR A 49 -7.11 11.52 -1.90
N PRO A 50 -6.94 12.17 -3.08
CA PRO A 50 -5.69 12.06 -3.85
C PRO A 50 -4.45 12.52 -3.09
N GLU A 51 -4.62 13.28 -2.01
CA GLU A 51 -3.52 13.75 -1.17
C GLU A 51 -3.12 12.73 -0.10
N ASP A 52 -3.99 11.77 0.21
CA ASP A 52 -3.73 10.74 1.22
C ASP A 52 -2.90 9.62 0.58
N VAL A 53 -1.64 9.48 1.00
CA VAL A 53 -0.72 8.48 0.43
C VAL A 53 0.03 7.77 1.54
N ILE A 54 0.35 6.48 1.27
CA ILE A 54 1.32 5.71 2.05
C ILE A 54 2.59 5.64 1.22
N VAL A 55 3.71 6.06 1.77
CA VAL A 55 4.97 6.13 1.05
C VAL A 55 5.94 5.06 1.53
N PHE A 56 6.45 4.28 0.60
CA PHE A 56 7.53 3.33 0.85
C PHE A 56 8.79 3.82 0.15
N TYR A 57 9.89 3.88 0.88
CA TYR A 57 11.19 4.27 0.34
C TYR A 57 11.96 3.03 -0.06
N ILE A 58 12.31 2.94 -1.35
CA ILE A 58 13.06 1.82 -1.92
C ILE A 58 14.29 2.41 -2.61
N PRO A 59 15.44 2.46 -1.91
CA PRO A 59 16.60 3.20 -2.41
C PRO A 59 17.31 2.53 -3.59
N ILE A 60 17.26 1.21 -3.69
CA ILE A 60 17.95 0.49 -4.76
C ILE A 60 17.08 0.49 -6.02
N ALA A 61 17.59 1.11 -7.10
CA ALA A 61 16.82 1.33 -8.33
C ALA A 61 16.25 0.04 -8.93
N SER A 62 17.04 -1.05 -8.94
CA SER A 62 16.56 -2.34 -9.48
C SER A 62 15.42 -2.93 -8.66
N GLU A 63 15.46 -2.81 -7.36
CA GLU A 63 14.38 -3.25 -6.47
C GLU A 63 13.14 -2.38 -6.66
N TRP A 64 13.32 -1.08 -6.78
CA TRP A 64 12.24 -0.14 -7.03
C TRP A 64 11.53 -0.44 -8.33
N GLN A 65 12.29 -0.63 -9.42
CA GLN A 65 11.73 -0.97 -10.72
C GLN A 65 10.96 -2.29 -10.68
N LYS A 66 11.50 -3.30 -10.00
CA LYS A 66 10.84 -4.59 -9.85
C LYS A 66 9.54 -4.46 -9.06
N THR A 67 9.55 -3.71 -7.98
CA THR A 67 8.36 -3.51 -7.16
C THR A 67 7.29 -2.73 -7.93
N CYS A 68 7.66 -1.70 -8.68
CA CYS A 68 6.73 -0.99 -9.54
C CYS A 68 6.07 -1.94 -10.57
N ALA A 69 6.86 -2.82 -11.20
CA ALA A 69 6.32 -3.80 -12.14
C ALA A 69 5.36 -4.76 -11.44
N ASN A 70 5.69 -5.22 -10.23
CA ASN A 70 4.83 -6.09 -9.44
C ASN A 70 3.50 -5.42 -9.08
N MET A 71 3.51 -4.12 -8.81
CA MET A 71 2.29 -3.36 -8.53
C MET A 71 1.32 -3.40 -9.70
N LEU A 72 1.82 -3.23 -10.93
CA LEU A 72 0.99 -3.30 -12.14
C LEU A 72 0.40 -4.69 -12.32
N VAL A 73 1.20 -5.73 -12.16
CA VAL A 73 0.73 -7.12 -12.26
C VAL A 73 -0.30 -7.43 -11.19
N ALA A 74 -0.15 -6.87 -10.01
CA ALA A 74 -1.07 -7.06 -8.88
C ALA A 74 -2.41 -6.32 -9.06
N GLY A 75 -2.55 -5.47 -10.06
CA GLY A 75 -3.79 -4.78 -10.39
C GLY A 75 -3.88 -3.34 -9.92
N PHE A 76 -2.81 -2.78 -9.36
CA PHE A 76 -2.78 -1.36 -9.03
C PHE A 76 -2.77 -0.54 -10.31
N GLN A 77 -3.43 0.62 -10.28
CA GLN A 77 -3.44 1.57 -11.38
C GLN A 77 -2.39 2.64 -11.16
N PRO A 78 -1.47 2.87 -12.13
CA PRO A 78 -0.55 3.99 -12.04
C PRO A 78 -1.33 5.30 -12.22
N VAL A 79 -1.06 6.27 -11.38
CA VAL A 79 -1.71 7.58 -11.43
C VAL A 79 -0.68 8.68 -11.28
N THR A 80 -1.00 9.86 -11.80
CA THR A 80 -0.23 11.07 -11.53
C THR A 80 -0.50 11.50 -10.09
N SER A 81 0.53 11.79 -9.33
CA SER A 81 0.38 12.17 -7.94
C SER A 81 -0.25 13.55 -7.80
N PHE A 82 -1.06 13.74 -6.76
CA PHE A 82 -1.59 15.05 -6.43
C PHE A 82 -0.46 16.04 -6.12
N ASN A 83 0.52 15.61 -5.32
CA ASN A 83 1.74 16.37 -5.07
C ASN A 83 2.82 15.97 -6.08
N PRO A 84 3.23 16.88 -6.99
CA PRO A 84 4.20 16.56 -8.04
C PRO A 84 5.55 16.08 -7.50
N TYR A 85 5.85 16.36 -6.24
CA TYR A 85 7.06 15.88 -5.59
C TYR A 85 7.23 14.37 -5.73
N TRP A 86 6.12 13.62 -5.62
CA TRP A 86 6.15 12.15 -5.67
C TRP A 86 6.31 11.59 -7.08
N ASP A 87 6.21 12.44 -8.11
CA ASP A 87 6.43 12.02 -9.50
C ASP A 87 7.88 12.19 -9.96
N ILE A 88 8.71 12.91 -9.18
CA ILE A 88 10.11 13.20 -9.57
C ILE A 88 10.98 11.96 -9.43
N GLN A 89 10.96 11.30 -8.28
CA GLN A 89 11.73 10.08 -8.00
C GLN A 89 10.84 8.91 -7.58
N GLY A 90 9.55 9.04 -7.78
CA GLY A 90 8.59 8.05 -7.33
C GLY A 90 7.54 7.76 -8.37
N ARG A 91 6.75 6.75 -8.07
CA ARG A 91 5.53 6.41 -8.83
C ARG A 91 4.41 6.18 -7.84
N THR A 92 3.23 6.64 -8.23
CA THR A 92 2.03 6.53 -7.41
C THR A 92 1.08 5.52 -8.02
N PHE A 93 0.54 4.65 -7.19
CA PHE A 93 -0.37 3.58 -7.57
C PHE A 93 -1.64 3.66 -6.74
N GLU A 94 -2.76 3.35 -7.36
CA GLU A 94 -4.07 3.39 -6.71
C GLU A 94 -4.64 1.98 -6.66
N ASP A 95 -5.19 1.58 -5.51
CA ASP A 95 -5.87 0.31 -5.38
C ASP A 95 -7.33 0.41 -5.85
N PHE A 96 -8.09 -0.70 -5.75
CA PHE A 96 -9.48 -0.73 -6.22
C PHE A 96 -10.41 0.19 -5.44
N ASP A 97 -10.05 0.55 -4.22
CA ASP A 97 -10.84 1.44 -3.37
C ASP A 97 -10.42 2.90 -3.45
N GLY A 98 -9.40 3.21 -4.27
CA GLY A 98 -8.91 4.56 -4.45
C GLY A 98 -7.83 4.99 -3.46
N TYR A 99 -7.34 4.08 -2.61
CA TYR A 99 -6.21 4.36 -1.73
C TYR A 99 -4.91 4.34 -2.51
N ARG A 100 -4.03 5.29 -2.19
CA ARG A 100 -2.80 5.50 -2.95
C ARG A 100 -1.55 5.11 -2.20
N VAL A 101 -0.63 4.48 -2.94
CA VAL A 101 0.69 4.07 -2.47
C VAL A 101 1.72 4.72 -3.36
N VAL A 102 2.71 5.36 -2.76
CA VAL A 102 3.88 5.91 -3.47
C VAL A 102 5.07 4.99 -3.23
N LEU A 103 5.74 4.61 -4.30
CA LEU A 103 7.03 3.94 -4.24
C LEU A 103 8.10 4.95 -4.63
N GLN A 104 8.84 5.42 -3.63
CA GLN A 104 9.86 6.45 -3.80
C GLN A 104 11.24 5.80 -3.97
N ASN A 105 11.91 6.09 -5.08
CA ASN A 105 13.26 5.63 -5.30
C ASN A 105 14.23 6.56 -4.58
N GLY A 106 14.39 6.36 -3.30
CA GLY A 106 15.23 7.20 -2.46
C GLY A 106 15.33 6.67 -1.05
N ARG A 107 16.11 7.35 -0.25
CA ARG A 107 16.30 7.06 1.17
C ARG A 107 15.59 8.12 2.00
N TRP A 108 14.98 7.69 3.09
CA TRP A 108 14.55 8.62 4.11
C TRP A 108 15.73 8.94 5.01
N GLN A 109 15.88 10.22 5.36
CA GLN A 109 16.87 10.67 6.32
C GLN A 109 16.20 11.53 7.37
N ASN A 110 16.45 11.20 8.63
CA ASN A 110 16.07 12.07 9.74
C ASN A 110 17.12 13.18 9.85
N THR A 111 16.67 14.40 9.67
CA THR A 111 17.54 15.58 9.79
C THR A 111 17.28 16.34 11.07
#